data_73e7b2f3820b5b58c739214ea88a15f2
#
_entry.id   73e7b2f3820b5b58c739214ea88a15f2
#
_cell.length_a   1.000
_cell.length_b   1.000
_cell.length_c   1.000
_cell.angle_alpha   90.00
_cell.angle_beta   90.00
_cell.angle_gamma   90.00
#
_symmetry.space_group_name_H-M   'P 1'
#
loop_
_entity.id
_entity.type
_entity.pdbx_description
1 polymer ?
#
loop_
_entity_poly.entity_id
_entity_poly.type
_entity_poly.pdbx_seq_one_letter_code
_entity_poly.pdbx_strand_id
1 'polypeptide(L)'
;MKKIIIFALALIMTGSIQAQDVITLPQPEVSKLSMSLGDALKQRRSMRSFSEQEISLQTLSTILWAACGVSDPKTGKITAPSAINMQDIKVYVCSKDGVCLYNAKANTLTKVSGKDIREAIAGKMQPFAKTAPISLVLVSTKDSDRFPNDKYGAMDAGYVSQNIYLACTALGMKTVARAMMDYDTLKQELNLPETSYLELNHPIGY
;
A
#
# COMPACT_ATOMS: atom_id res chain seq x y z
N MET A 1 -38.17 16.14 -57.14
CA MET A 1 -36.91 15.93 -56.46
C MET A 1 -37.09 16.15 -54.95
N LYS A 2 -37.26 15.08 -54.20
CA LYS A 2 -37.46 15.14 -52.74
C LYS A 2 -36.09 15.09 -52.05
N LYS A 3 -35.71 16.14 -51.30
CA LYS A 3 -34.48 16.20 -50.50
C LYS A 3 -34.73 15.45 -49.19
N ILE A 4 -34.00 14.36 -48.98
CA ILE A 4 -33.96 13.62 -47.70
C ILE A 4 -32.91 14.31 -46.83
N ILE A 5 -33.35 14.90 -45.71
CA ILE A 5 -32.47 15.45 -44.69
C ILE A 5 -32.23 14.33 -43.68
N ILE A 6 -30.99 13.82 -43.62
CA ILE A 6 -30.54 12.84 -42.62
C ILE A 6 -30.09 13.62 -41.38
N PHE A 7 -30.87 13.54 -40.30
CA PHE A 7 -30.44 14.00 -38.97
C PHE A 7 -29.52 12.97 -38.36
N ALA A 8 -28.24 13.27 -38.27
CA ALA A 8 -27.28 12.48 -37.50
C ALA A 8 -27.44 12.82 -36.02
N LEU A 9 -28.00 11.89 -35.24
CA LEU A 9 -28.12 12.00 -33.80
C LEU A 9 -26.75 11.65 -33.18
N ALA A 10 -25.98 12.65 -32.78
CA ALA A 10 -24.73 12.44 -32.03
C ALA A 10 -25.07 12.02 -30.58
N LEU A 11 -24.86 10.73 -30.26
CA LEU A 11 -25.01 10.20 -28.93
C LEU A 11 -23.79 10.64 -28.10
N ILE A 12 -23.94 11.71 -27.30
CA ILE A 12 -22.93 12.16 -26.35
C ILE A 12 -22.95 11.18 -25.17
N MET A 13 -22.03 10.24 -25.14
CA MET A 13 -21.78 9.41 -23.95
C MET A 13 -21.13 10.30 -22.90
N THR A 14 -21.92 10.85 -21.99
CA THR A 14 -21.43 11.46 -20.75
C THR A 14 -20.98 10.35 -19.82
N GLY A 15 -19.71 9.95 -19.91
CA GLY A 15 -19.08 9.13 -18.90
C GLY A 15 -19.04 9.90 -17.59
N SER A 16 -19.80 9.47 -16.58
CA SER A 16 -19.70 9.99 -15.24
C SER A 16 -18.28 9.71 -14.72
N ILE A 17 -17.43 10.74 -14.64
CA ILE A 17 -16.17 10.66 -13.88
C ILE A 17 -16.60 10.57 -12.42
N GLN A 18 -16.64 9.35 -11.89
CA GLN A 18 -16.85 9.14 -10.46
C GLN A 18 -15.63 9.67 -9.74
N ALA A 19 -15.80 10.76 -8.98
CA ALA A 19 -14.71 11.29 -8.16
C ALA A 19 -14.22 10.17 -7.22
N GLN A 20 -12.94 9.86 -7.31
CA GLN A 20 -12.34 8.87 -6.43
C GLN A 20 -12.32 9.43 -5.01
N ASP A 21 -12.85 8.68 -4.02
CA ASP A 21 -12.81 9.08 -2.62
C ASP A 21 -11.35 9.18 -2.16
N VAL A 22 -10.91 10.39 -1.82
CA VAL A 22 -9.55 10.67 -1.35
C VAL A 22 -9.60 11.07 0.12
N ILE A 23 -8.84 10.36 0.95
CA ILE A 23 -8.68 10.66 2.37
C ILE A 23 -7.33 11.35 2.56
N THR A 24 -7.34 12.60 3.03
CA THR A 24 -6.11 13.30 3.43
C THR A 24 -5.65 12.75 4.77
N LEU A 25 -4.42 12.25 4.80
CA LEU A 25 -3.81 11.78 6.04
C LEU A 25 -3.28 12.97 6.86
N PRO A 26 -3.32 12.90 8.19
CA PRO A 26 -2.63 13.87 9.03
C PRO A 26 -1.12 13.82 8.79
N GLN A 27 -0.41 14.89 9.13
CA GLN A 27 1.05 14.91 9.02
C GLN A 27 1.65 13.80 9.90
N PRO A 28 2.67 13.06 9.42
CA PRO A 28 3.27 12.00 10.19
C PRO A 28 3.94 12.54 11.47
N GLU A 29 3.71 11.89 12.59
CA GLU A 29 4.34 12.23 13.88
C GLU A 29 5.71 11.55 14.00
N VAL A 30 6.70 12.06 13.27
CA VAL A 30 8.06 11.51 13.25
C VAL A 30 8.70 11.49 14.65
N SER A 31 8.34 12.43 15.52
CA SER A 31 8.79 12.47 16.92
C SER A 31 8.38 11.25 17.74
N LYS A 32 7.32 10.54 17.37
CA LYS A 32 6.92 9.28 18.00
C LYS A 32 7.80 8.10 17.59
N LEU A 33 8.59 8.23 16.54
CA LEU A 33 9.61 7.25 16.15
C LEU A 33 10.94 7.51 16.91
N SER A 34 10.85 7.83 18.19
CA SER A 34 11.98 8.28 19.03
C SER A 34 12.83 7.14 19.59
N MET A 35 12.42 5.87 19.39
CA MET A 35 13.24 4.71 19.77
C MET A 35 14.58 4.78 19.02
N SER A 36 15.70 4.52 19.73
CA SER A 36 17.01 4.48 19.06
C SER A 36 17.01 3.39 17.96
N LEU A 37 17.75 3.61 16.90
CA LEU A 37 17.89 2.60 15.83
C LEU A 37 18.39 1.27 16.41
N GLY A 38 19.34 1.32 17.35
CA GLY A 38 19.86 0.13 18.01
C GLY A 38 18.78 -0.64 18.75
N ASP A 39 17.94 0.05 19.52
CA ASP A 39 16.83 -0.56 20.24
C ASP A 39 15.76 -1.10 19.31
N ALA A 40 15.41 -0.36 18.26
CA ALA A 40 14.45 -0.82 17.26
C ALA A 40 14.93 -2.11 16.58
N LEU A 41 16.18 -2.19 16.17
CA LEU A 41 16.78 -3.40 15.59
C LEU A 41 16.81 -4.56 16.59
N LYS A 42 17.17 -4.30 17.85
CA LYS A 42 17.22 -5.30 18.92
C LYS A 42 15.84 -5.86 19.29
N GLN A 43 14.80 -5.01 19.27
CA GLN A 43 13.45 -5.36 19.71
C GLN A 43 12.54 -5.86 18.60
N ARG A 44 12.83 -5.54 17.32
CA ARG A 44 12.02 -5.95 16.17
C ARG A 44 11.77 -7.48 16.18
N ARG A 45 10.50 -7.88 16.17
CA ARG A 45 10.08 -9.29 16.10
C ARG A 45 8.97 -9.45 15.07
N SER A 46 8.85 -10.65 14.48
CA SER A 46 7.72 -11.06 13.68
C SER A 46 6.59 -11.54 14.59
N MET A 47 5.57 -10.70 14.77
CA MET A 47 4.44 -10.96 15.67
C MET A 47 3.23 -11.42 14.85
N ARG A 48 2.50 -12.42 15.38
CA ARG A 48 1.41 -13.10 14.65
C ARG A 48 0.09 -13.15 15.42
N SER A 49 -0.03 -12.31 16.44
CA SER A 49 -1.27 -12.15 17.21
C SER A 49 -1.61 -10.67 17.29
N PHE A 50 -2.82 -10.30 16.94
CA PHE A 50 -3.28 -8.93 16.86
C PHE A 50 -4.56 -8.77 17.69
N SER A 51 -4.75 -7.60 18.30
CA SER A 51 -6.03 -7.22 18.89
C SER A 51 -6.96 -6.63 17.82
N GLU A 52 -8.24 -6.55 18.13
CA GLU A 52 -9.24 -5.91 17.26
C GLU A 52 -9.20 -4.36 17.33
N GLN A 53 -8.31 -3.81 18.15
CA GLN A 53 -8.18 -2.36 18.32
C GLN A 53 -7.85 -1.68 16.99
N GLU A 54 -8.66 -0.70 16.62
CA GLU A 54 -8.46 0.06 15.39
C GLU A 54 -7.20 0.93 15.46
N ILE A 55 -6.57 1.10 14.31
CA ILE A 55 -5.38 1.97 14.16
C ILE A 55 -5.85 3.35 13.75
N SER A 56 -5.46 4.38 14.50
CA SER A 56 -5.79 5.76 14.16
C SER A 56 -5.18 6.20 12.83
N LEU A 57 -5.82 7.12 12.11
CA LEU A 57 -5.25 7.70 10.90
C LEU A 57 -3.89 8.36 11.16
N GLN A 58 -3.68 8.89 12.35
CA GLN A 58 -2.39 9.48 12.75
C GLN A 58 -1.28 8.43 12.83
N THR A 59 -1.56 7.30 13.48
CA THR A 59 -0.61 6.18 13.56
C THR A 59 -0.34 5.59 12.19
N LEU A 60 -1.40 5.37 11.39
CA LEU A 60 -1.29 4.88 10.03
C LEU A 60 -0.44 5.81 9.15
N SER A 61 -0.68 7.13 9.20
CA SER A 61 0.11 8.12 8.47
C SER A 61 1.59 8.03 8.81
N THR A 62 1.92 7.88 10.10
CA THR A 62 3.32 7.76 10.56
C THR A 62 3.98 6.48 10.04
N ILE A 63 3.26 5.35 10.04
CA ILE A 63 3.75 4.07 9.50
C ILE A 63 3.97 4.17 7.99
N LEU A 64 3.02 4.73 7.25
CA LEU A 64 3.10 4.87 5.80
C LEU A 64 4.23 5.80 5.38
N TRP A 65 4.41 6.91 6.12
CA TRP A 65 5.54 7.80 5.89
C TRP A 65 6.87 7.07 6.15
N ALA A 66 7.00 6.34 7.24
CA ALA A 66 8.21 5.57 7.51
C ALA A 66 8.46 4.52 6.42
N ALA A 67 7.42 3.87 5.91
CA ALA A 67 7.51 2.86 4.85
C ALA A 67 8.11 3.42 3.56
N CYS A 68 7.51 4.46 3.00
CA CYS A 68 7.88 5.04 1.70
C CYS A 68 7.42 6.51 1.53
N GLY A 69 7.24 7.26 2.60
CA GLY A 69 6.85 8.68 2.54
C GLY A 69 7.98 9.58 2.04
N VAL A 70 7.62 10.78 1.59
CA VAL A 70 8.61 11.76 1.14
C VAL A 70 9.44 12.24 2.34
N SER A 71 10.75 11.99 2.29
CA SER A 71 11.73 12.41 3.31
C SER A 71 12.41 13.74 2.97
N ASP A 72 12.50 14.05 1.67
CA ASP A 72 13.05 15.31 1.18
C ASP A 72 12.09 15.95 0.16
N PRO A 73 11.26 16.91 0.57
CA PRO A 73 10.30 17.56 -0.32
C PRO A 73 10.93 18.30 -1.50
N LYS A 74 12.20 18.73 -1.39
CA LYS A 74 12.90 19.45 -2.47
C LYS A 74 13.27 18.55 -3.63
N THR A 75 13.65 17.31 -3.34
CA THR A 75 14.10 16.33 -4.34
C THR A 75 13.06 15.25 -4.62
N GLY A 76 12.00 15.16 -3.81
CA GLY A 76 11.00 14.09 -3.90
C GLY A 76 11.52 12.71 -3.49
N LYS A 77 12.68 12.64 -2.82
CA LYS A 77 13.20 11.38 -2.28
C LYS A 77 12.32 10.88 -1.14
N ILE A 78 12.23 9.57 -1.04
CA ILE A 78 11.42 8.88 -0.05
C ILE A 78 12.30 8.20 1.01
N THR A 79 11.69 7.73 2.09
CA THR A 79 12.37 7.08 3.21
C THR A 79 13.04 5.76 2.85
N ALA A 80 12.49 5.01 1.90
CA ALA A 80 13.08 3.78 1.41
C ALA A 80 13.95 4.04 0.18
N PRO A 81 15.15 3.45 0.07
CA PRO A 81 15.90 3.46 -1.18
C PRO A 81 15.20 2.59 -2.24
N SER A 82 15.48 2.85 -3.51
CA SER A 82 15.04 1.99 -4.61
C SER A 82 16.08 1.97 -5.73
N ALA A 83 16.05 0.92 -6.53
CA ALA A 83 16.94 0.77 -7.66
C ALA A 83 16.83 1.99 -8.58
N ILE A 84 17.96 2.67 -8.85
CA ILE A 84 18.02 3.93 -9.63
C ILE A 84 16.97 4.99 -9.24
N ASN A 85 16.51 4.98 -8.01
CA ASN A 85 15.45 5.86 -7.48
C ASN A 85 14.11 5.71 -8.22
N MET A 86 13.73 4.49 -8.60
CA MET A 86 12.46 4.22 -9.30
C MET A 86 11.22 4.50 -8.45
N GLN A 87 11.32 4.31 -7.12
CA GLN A 87 10.20 4.49 -6.19
C GLN A 87 8.94 3.71 -6.64
N ASP A 88 9.16 2.49 -7.11
CA ASP A 88 8.18 1.66 -7.82
C ASP A 88 7.22 0.91 -6.88
N ILE A 89 7.53 0.86 -5.57
CA ILE A 89 6.69 0.15 -4.61
C ILE A 89 5.44 0.94 -4.29
N LYS A 90 4.28 0.39 -4.69
CA LYS A 90 2.96 0.87 -4.30
C LYS A 90 2.52 0.19 -3.01
N VAL A 91 1.99 0.97 -2.08
CA VAL A 91 1.50 0.46 -0.80
C VAL A 91 -0.02 0.56 -0.76
N TYR A 92 -0.68 -0.59 -0.72
CA TYR A 92 -2.13 -0.68 -0.55
C TYR A 92 -2.45 -0.90 0.92
N VAL A 93 -3.35 -0.09 1.46
CA VAL A 93 -3.89 -0.20 2.82
C VAL A 93 -5.19 -0.94 2.75
N CYS A 94 -5.24 -2.14 3.33
CA CYS A 94 -6.40 -3.03 3.30
C CYS A 94 -6.97 -3.15 4.72
N SER A 95 -8.24 -2.84 4.88
CA SER A 95 -8.99 -2.91 6.15
C SER A 95 -10.34 -3.59 5.95
N LYS A 96 -11.14 -3.69 7.02
CA LYS A 96 -12.54 -4.13 6.94
C LYS A 96 -13.41 -3.23 6.03
N ASP A 97 -13.04 -1.94 5.89
CA ASP A 97 -13.80 -0.92 5.14
C ASP A 97 -13.39 -0.84 3.67
N GLY A 98 -12.43 -1.68 3.27
CA GLY A 98 -11.94 -1.78 1.90
C GLY A 98 -10.45 -1.51 1.72
N VAL A 99 -10.10 -1.09 0.52
CA VAL A 99 -8.73 -0.92 0.06
C VAL A 99 -8.49 0.50 -0.39
N CYS A 100 -7.39 1.08 0.06
CA CYS A 100 -6.89 2.37 -0.40
C CYS A 100 -5.45 2.25 -0.91
N LEU A 101 -5.10 3.01 -1.92
CA LEU A 101 -3.73 3.19 -2.40
C LEU A 101 -3.11 4.43 -1.74
N TYR A 102 -1.94 4.26 -1.14
CA TYR A 102 -1.19 5.38 -0.55
C TYR A 102 -0.48 6.20 -1.61
N ASN A 103 -0.64 7.51 -1.55
CA ASN A 103 0.11 8.49 -2.33
C ASN A 103 1.10 9.22 -1.41
N ALA A 104 2.37 8.86 -1.50
CA ALA A 104 3.42 9.42 -0.66
C ALA A 104 3.65 10.93 -0.88
N LYS A 105 3.49 11.43 -2.12
CA LYS A 105 3.71 12.85 -2.46
C LYS A 105 2.63 13.76 -1.89
N ALA A 106 1.39 13.31 -1.94
CA ALA A 106 0.25 14.07 -1.43
C ALA A 106 -0.09 13.75 0.03
N ASN A 107 0.49 12.70 0.59
CA ASN A 107 0.14 12.12 1.88
C ASN A 107 -1.37 11.83 1.99
N THR A 108 -1.89 11.09 1.01
CA THR A 108 -3.31 10.76 0.90
C THR A 108 -3.53 9.28 0.67
N LEU A 109 -4.73 8.80 0.97
CA LEU A 109 -5.23 7.49 0.58
C LEU A 109 -6.32 7.68 -0.48
N THR A 110 -6.16 7.03 -1.61
CA THR A 110 -7.18 6.99 -2.67
C THR A 110 -7.91 5.66 -2.62
N LYS A 111 -9.23 5.67 -2.47
CA LYS A 111 -10.04 4.46 -2.41
C LYS A 111 -9.96 3.69 -3.73
N VAL A 112 -9.63 2.41 -3.64
CA VAL A 112 -9.56 1.46 -4.76
C VAL A 112 -10.79 0.56 -4.78
N SER A 113 -11.18 0.04 -3.59
CA SER A 113 -12.30 -0.88 -3.46
C SER A 113 -12.96 -0.72 -2.09
N GLY A 114 -14.27 -0.98 -2.00
CA GLY A 114 -15.00 -1.08 -0.74
C GLY A 114 -15.04 -2.49 -0.16
N LYS A 115 -14.36 -3.47 -0.77
CA LYS A 115 -14.37 -4.85 -0.31
C LYS A 115 -13.30 -5.12 0.74
N ASP A 116 -13.65 -5.87 1.78
CA ASP A 116 -12.67 -6.45 2.71
C ASP A 116 -11.97 -7.64 2.03
N ILE A 117 -10.71 -7.47 1.68
CA ILE A 117 -9.88 -8.49 1.02
C ILE A 117 -8.87 -9.14 1.95
N ARG A 118 -8.95 -8.91 3.28
CA ARG A 118 -7.99 -9.47 4.26
C ARG A 118 -7.98 -10.99 4.28
N GLU A 119 -9.08 -11.66 3.90
CA GLU A 119 -9.11 -13.12 3.71
C GLU A 119 -8.12 -13.57 2.63
N ALA A 120 -8.15 -12.91 1.45
CA ALA A 120 -7.23 -13.21 0.36
C ALA A 120 -5.77 -12.89 0.74
N ILE A 121 -5.54 -11.80 1.51
CA ILE A 121 -4.21 -11.47 2.03
C ILE A 121 -3.72 -12.54 3.01
N ALA A 122 -4.58 -13.03 3.90
CA ALA A 122 -4.22 -14.09 4.85
C ALA A 122 -3.88 -15.39 4.13
N GLY A 123 -4.63 -15.73 3.09
CA GLY A 123 -4.55 -17.00 2.42
C GLY A 123 -4.96 -18.16 3.35
N LYS A 124 -5.06 -19.36 2.80
CA LYS A 124 -5.55 -20.55 3.55
C LYS A 124 -4.62 -21.00 4.69
N MET A 125 -3.31 -20.78 4.53
CA MET A 125 -2.29 -21.33 5.43
C MET A 125 -1.99 -20.47 6.66
N GLN A 126 -2.34 -19.19 6.64
CA GLN A 126 -1.98 -18.25 7.70
C GLN A 126 -3.17 -17.35 8.12
N PRO A 127 -4.28 -17.93 8.59
CA PRO A 127 -5.51 -17.22 8.88
C PRO A 127 -5.37 -16.12 9.96
N PHE A 128 -4.33 -16.20 10.79
CA PHE A 128 -4.04 -15.16 11.81
C PHE A 128 -3.88 -13.76 11.19
N ALA A 129 -3.44 -13.65 9.93
CA ALA A 129 -3.21 -12.36 9.31
C ALA A 129 -4.51 -11.58 9.07
N LYS A 130 -5.67 -12.26 8.95
CA LYS A 130 -6.97 -11.63 8.83
C LYS A 130 -7.43 -10.95 10.11
N THR A 131 -6.90 -11.34 11.28
CA THR A 131 -7.29 -10.74 12.57
C THR A 131 -6.70 -9.35 12.78
N ALA A 132 -5.66 -8.98 12.03
CA ALA A 132 -5.11 -7.64 12.09
C ALA A 132 -6.12 -6.59 11.56
N PRO A 133 -6.27 -5.43 12.23
CA PRO A 133 -7.18 -4.38 11.79
C PRO A 133 -6.85 -3.84 10.39
N ILE A 134 -5.56 -3.79 10.02
CA ILE A 134 -5.11 -3.45 8.67
C ILE A 134 -4.05 -4.44 8.17
N SER A 135 -3.91 -4.49 6.85
CA SER A 135 -2.75 -5.10 6.18
C SER A 135 -2.22 -4.15 5.12
N LEU A 136 -0.91 -3.95 5.09
CA LEU A 136 -0.24 -3.25 4.00
C LEU A 136 0.20 -4.27 2.96
N VAL A 137 -0.20 -4.10 1.70
CA VAL A 137 0.24 -4.94 0.58
C VAL A 137 1.21 -4.13 -0.27
N LEU A 138 2.42 -4.66 -0.46
CA LEU A 138 3.49 -4.06 -1.23
C LEU A 138 3.48 -4.65 -2.64
N VAL A 139 3.33 -3.78 -3.63
CA VAL A 139 3.23 -4.16 -5.04
C VAL A 139 4.31 -3.41 -5.81
N SER A 140 5.19 -4.13 -6.49
CA SER A 140 6.09 -3.52 -7.46
C SER A 140 5.40 -3.40 -8.82
N THR A 141 5.77 -2.37 -9.57
CA THR A 141 5.30 -2.19 -10.93
C THR A 141 6.48 -2.20 -11.88
N LYS A 142 6.44 -3.09 -12.84
CA LYS A 142 7.45 -3.15 -13.91
C LYS A 142 7.19 -2.01 -14.90
N ASP A 143 7.80 -0.87 -14.66
CA ASP A 143 7.59 0.33 -15.48
C ASP A 143 8.64 0.54 -16.59
N SER A 144 9.60 -0.38 -16.75
CA SER A 144 10.60 -0.19 -17.81
C SER A 144 11.11 -1.49 -18.42
N ASP A 145 11.34 -1.47 -19.73
CA ASP A 145 12.07 -2.51 -20.47
C ASP A 145 13.52 -2.67 -19.98
N ARG A 146 14.00 -1.70 -19.20
CA ARG A 146 15.37 -1.68 -18.65
C ARG A 146 15.57 -2.72 -17.55
N PHE A 147 14.50 -3.06 -16.79
CA PHE A 147 14.53 -4.05 -15.73
C PHE A 147 13.36 -5.03 -15.91
N PRO A 148 13.51 -6.01 -16.80
CA PRO A 148 12.40 -6.86 -17.24
C PRO A 148 11.95 -7.92 -16.25
N ASN A 149 12.57 -8.02 -15.07
CA ASN A 149 12.19 -8.98 -14.03
C ASN A 149 11.83 -8.28 -12.72
N ASP A 150 11.19 -9.01 -11.83
CA ASP A 150 10.75 -8.60 -10.50
C ASP A 150 11.90 -8.44 -9.48
N LYS A 151 13.13 -8.77 -9.84
CA LYS A 151 14.26 -8.83 -8.90
C LYS A 151 14.47 -7.53 -8.14
N TYR A 152 14.43 -6.40 -8.82
CA TYR A 152 14.62 -5.09 -8.17
C TYR A 152 13.40 -4.69 -7.35
N GLY A 153 12.19 -4.98 -7.84
CA GLY A 153 10.95 -4.78 -7.10
C GLY A 153 10.95 -5.54 -5.78
N ALA A 154 11.36 -6.81 -5.78
CA ALA A 154 11.46 -7.61 -4.57
C ALA A 154 12.50 -7.04 -3.57
N MET A 155 13.66 -6.54 -4.06
CA MET A 155 14.65 -5.87 -3.21
C MET A 155 14.10 -4.58 -2.60
N ASP A 156 13.48 -3.74 -3.42
CA ASP A 156 12.93 -2.45 -3.02
C ASP A 156 11.76 -2.65 -2.03
N ALA A 157 10.92 -3.67 -2.24
CA ALA A 157 9.90 -4.09 -1.27
C ALA A 157 10.50 -4.52 0.07
N GLY A 158 11.67 -5.16 0.06
CA GLY A 158 12.41 -5.52 1.26
C GLY A 158 12.83 -4.29 2.08
N TYR A 159 13.26 -3.20 1.44
CA TYR A 159 13.60 -1.94 2.12
C TYR A 159 12.36 -1.29 2.74
N VAL A 160 11.27 -1.21 2.00
CA VAL A 160 9.98 -0.71 2.51
C VAL A 160 9.49 -1.57 3.68
N SER A 161 9.57 -2.88 3.55
CA SER A 161 9.18 -3.85 4.58
C SER A 161 9.97 -3.67 5.88
N GLN A 162 11.29 -3.47 5.79
CA GLN A 162 12.10 -3.23 6.98
C GLN A 162 11.73 -1.91 7.66
N ASN A 163 11.46 -0.85 6.90
CA ASN A 163 10.99 0.40 7.45
C ASN A 163 9.66 0.24 8.21
N ILE A 164 8.71 -0.55 7.67
CA ILE A 164 7.46 -0.88 8.36
C ILE A 164 7.74 -1.60 9.69
N TYR A 165 8.64 -2.59 9.69
CA TYR A 165 9.00 -3.28 10.92
C TYR A 165 9.55 -2.34 11.98
N LEU A 166 10.49 -1.47 11.61
CA LEU A 166 11.13 -0.54 12.56
C LEU A 166 10.14 0.48 13.10
N ALA A 167 9.28 1.02 12.23
CA ALA A 167 8.23 1.96 12.64
C ALA A 167 7.22 1.29 13.59
N CYS A 168 6.72 0.10 13.26
CA CYS A 168 5.82 -0.64 14.13
C CYS A 168 6.48 -0.93 15.48
N THR A 169 7.76 -1.32 15.50
CA THR A 169 8.50 -1.58 16.73
C THR A 169 8.60 -0.33 17.60
N ALA A 170 8.95 0.82 16.99
CA ALA A 170 9.06 2.09 17.71
C ALA A 170 7.71 2.59 18.26
N LEU A 171 6.61 2.26 17.59
CA LEU A 171 5.24 2.61 18.00
C LEU A 171 4.59 1.58 18.95
N GLY A 172 5.31 0.53 19.35
CA GLY A 172 4.77 -0.55 20.18
C GLY A 172 3.71 -1.41 19.47
N MET A 173 3.73 -1.41 18.13
CA MET A 173 2.80 -2.18 17.30
C MET A 173 3.40 -3.50 16.85
N LYS A 174 2.53 -4.41 16.46
CA LYS A 174 2.88 -5.75 15.97
C LYS A 174 2.76 -5.81 14.46
N THR A 175 3.68 -6.54 13.82
CA THR A 175 3.63 -6.85 12.39
C THR A 175 4.47 -8.07 12.06
N VAL A 176 4.26 -8.62 10.87
CA VAL A 176 5.10 -9.65 10.26
C VAL A 176 5.08 -9.50 8.74
N ALA A 177 6.27 -9.50 8.11
CA ALA A 177 6.38 -9.58 6.66
C ALA A 177 6.02 -10.98 6.18
N ARG A 178 5.17 -11.06 5.15
CA ARG A 178 4.72 -12.31 4.55
C ARG A 178 4.67 -12.19 3.04
N ALA A 179 5.14 -13.22 2.33
CA ALA A 179 4.95 -13.35 0.89
C ALA A 179 3.69 -14.19 0.54
N MET A 180 3.22 -15.02 1.49
CA MET A 180 2.07 -15.88 1.25
C MET A 180 0.77 -15.07 1.24
N MET A 181 0.02 -15.18 0.13
CA MET A 181 -1.29 -14.56 -0.09
C MET A 181 -1.97 -15.26 -1.28
N ASP A 182 -3.24 -14.98 -1.53
CA ASP A 182 -3.95 -15.43 -2.73
C ASP A 182 -3.68 -14.43 -3.87
N TYR A 183 -2.66 -14.71 -4.66
CA TYR A 183 -2.17 -13.83 -5.73
C TYR A 183 -3.23 -13.53 -6.80
N ASP A 184 -3.98 -14.54 -7.23
CA ASP A 184 -4.97 -14.41 -8.31
C ASP A 184 -6.14 -13.52 -7.87
N THR A 185 -6.68 -13.80 -6.68
CA THR A 185 -7.74 -12.98 -6.10
C THR A 185 -7.28 -11.54 -5.90
N LEU A 186 -6.07 -11.33 -5.34
CA LEU A 186 -5.57 -9.99 -5.09
C LEU A 186 -5.27 -9.21 -6.37
N LYS A 187 -4.74 -9.84 -7.42
CA LYS A 187 -4.56 -9.18 -8.71
C LYS A 187 -5.88 -8.65 -9.28
N GLN A 188 -6.95 -9.45 -9.17
CA GLN A 188 -8.28 -9.06 -9.63
C GLN A 188 -8.87 -7.92 -8.77
N GLU A 189 -8.90 -8.10 -7.44
CA GLU A 189 -9.54 -7.13 -6.53
C GLU A 189 -8.81 -5.78 -6.47
N LEU A 190 -7.49 -5.76 -6.69
CA LEU A 190 -6.68 -4.55 -6.79
C LEU A 190 -6.60 -3.99 -8.22
N ASN A 191 -7.19 -4.69 -9.20
CA ASN A 191 -7.12 -4.33 -10.62
C ASN A 191 -5.69 -4.07 -11.09
N LEU A 192 -4.77 -4.99 -10.75
CA LEU A 192 -3.36 -4.84 -11.05
C LEU A 192 -3.05 -5.19 -12.50
N PRO A 193 -2.23 -4.41 -13.20
CA PRO A 193 -1.67 -4.79 -14.50
C PRO A 193 -0.90 -6.12 -14.42
N GLU A 194 -0.84 -6.85 -15.54
CA GLU A 194 -0.04 -8.08 -15.64
C GLU A 194 1.44 -7.87 -15.30
N THR A 195 1.94 -6.64 -15.50
CA THR A 195 3.31 -6.23 -15.19
C THR A 195 3.55 -5.94 -13.71
N SER A 196 2.56 -6.11 -12.86
CA SER A 196 2.67 -5.90 -11.40
C SER A 196 2.97 -7.20 -10.67
N TYR A 197 3.79 -7.10 -9.63
CA TYR A 197 4.15 -8.20 -8.75
C TYR A 197 3.69 -7.88 -7.33
N LEU A 198 2.96 -8.83 -6.72
CA LEU A 198 2.61 -8.79 -5.30
C LEU A 198 3.81 -9.32 -4.51
N GLU A 199 4.55 -8.44 -3.86
CA GLU A 199 5.82 -8.79 -3.23
C GLU A 199 5.64 -9.29 -1.80
N LEU A 200 5.17 -8.42 -0.92
CA LEU A 200 5.02 -8.70 0.50
C LEU A 200 3.70 -8.15 1.03
N ASN A 201 3.25 -8.70 2.15
CA ASN A 201 2.20 -8.06 2.94
C ASN A 201 2.59 -8.00 4.43
N HIS A 202 2.05 -6.99 5.11
CA HIS A 202 2.25 -6.72 6.52
C HIS A 202 0.89 -6.58 7.22
N PRO A 203 0.35 -7.60 7.88
CA PRO A 203 -0.70 -7.39 8.86
C PRO A 203 -0.13 -6.57 10.01
N ILE A 204 -0.87 -5.54 10.45
CA ILE A 204 -0.46 -4.58 11.50
C ILE A 204 -1.60 -4.41 12.49
N GLY A 205 -1.27 -4.42 13.78
CA GLY A 205 -2.19 -4.23 14.89
C GLY A 205 -1.45 -4.05 16.22
N TYR A 206 -2.20 -4.02 17.31
CA TYR A 206 -1.69 -3.98 18.68
C TYR A 206 -1.59 -5.36 19.29
#